data_124642ecf4b16d6dc3c3d48cf9d3cd44
#
_entry.id   124642ecf4b16d6dc3c3d48cf9d3cd44
#
_cell.length_a   1.000
_cell.length_b   1.000
_cell.length_c   1.000
_cell.angle_alpha   90.00
_cell.angle_beta   90.00
_cell.angle_gamma   90.00
#
_symmetry.space_group_name_H-M   'P 1'
#
loop_
_entity.id
_entity.type
_entity.pdbx_description
1 polymer ?
#
loop_
_entity_poly.entity_id
_entity_poly.type
_entity_poly.pdbx_seq_one_letter_code
_entity_poly.pdbx_strand_id
1 'polypeptide(L)'
;MQKQQSRAAARSLAVIVFVILIAIGLVVELIRLYAPGVWAAFSSGNGNALEACFEGEGRVYSACLLWLLSFVQVVSIVLPSLPIQLVAGIVLGPWIGTAVCLSAGILSHMAVFAVGKRTKKLLNTIAVTNPKLGKIMNALSVSRNRTYVTVMVLLAPGLPNGIIPYAAANSGISAKAYLLALCIALPVPTLITCAAGKGILAGDWLISVLMLGALYAVVGVLFVNRDRLPDKVRGLLKK
;
A
#
# COMPACT_ATOMS: atom_id res chain seq x y z
N MET A 1 32.70 -1.51 -18.64
CA MET A 1 31.27 -1.37 -18.88
C MET A 1 30.42 -1.54 -17.60
N GLN A 2 30.63 -2.54 -16.76
CA GLN A 2 29.86 -2.79 -15.52
C GLN A 2 29.89 -1.62 -14.49
N LYS A 3 31.05 -0.97 -14.30
CA LYS A 3 31.21 0.18 -13.37
C LYS A 3 30.43 1.44 -13.80
N GLN A 4 30.23 1.63 -15.09
CA GLN A 4 29.49 2.78 -15.64
C GLN A 4 27.97 2.56 -15.55
N GLN A 5 27.49 1.32 -15.73
CA GLN A 5 26.11 0.93 -15.51
C GLN A 5 25.70 1.02 -14.05
N SER A 6 26.58 0.63 -13.11
CA SER A 6 26.30 0.74 -11.67
C SER A 6 26.20 2.20 -11.19
N ARG A 7 27.03 3.10 -11.75
CA ARG A 7 26.96 4.54 -11.45
C ARG A 7 25.70 5.22 -12.01
N ALA A 8 25.26 4.82 -13.20
CA ALA A 8 24.02 5.32 -13.78
C ALA A 8 22.78 4.83 -12.97
N ALA A 9 22.78 3.58 -12.53
CA ALA A 9 21.76 3.02 -11.67
C ALA A 9 21.72 3.70 -10.29
N ALA A 10 22.89 3.97 -9.69
CA ALA A 10 22.98 4.69 -8.42
C ALA A 10 22.48 6.15 -8.54
N ARG A 11 22.77 6.83 -9.66
CA ARG A 11 22.25 8.18 -9.91
C ARG A 11 20.73 8.20 -10.09
N SER A 12 20.16 7.27 -10.85
CA SER A 12 18.70 7.18 -11.01
C SER A 12 18.00 6.82 -9.70
N LEU A 13 18.60 5.94 -8.88
CA LEU A 13 18.10 5.64 -7.55
C LEU A 13 18.13 6.86 -6.63
N ALA A 14 19.24 7.61 -6.64
CA ALA A 14 19.39 8.84 -5.84
C ALA A 14 18.36 9.90 -6.24
N VAL A 15 18.10 10.08 -7.55
CA VAL A 15 17.06 11.00 -8.05
C VAL A 15 15.66 10.54 -7.59
N ILE A 16 15.35 9.26 -7.68
CA ILE A 16 14.07 8.72 -7.22
C ILE A 16 13.91 8.95 -5.71
N VAL A 17 14.93 8.62 -4.90
CA VAL A 17 14.91 8.84 -3.46
C VAL A 17 14.75 10.33 -3.15
N PHE A 18 15.45 11.21 -3.86
CA PHE A 18 15.36 12.66 -3.69
C PHE A 18 13.96 13.20 -3.99
N VAL A 19 13.36 12.77 -5.11
CA VAL A 19 11.98 13.14 -5.49
C VAL A 19 10.97 12.67 -4.43
N ILE A 20 11.18 11.47 -3.88
CA ILE A 20 10.35 10.92 -2.81
C ILE A 20 10.48 11.72 -1.53
N LEU A 21 11.72 12.07 -1.13
CA LEU A 21 11.95 12.90 0.05
C LEU A 21 11.31 14.27 -0.10
N ILE A 22 11.39 14.88 -1.29
CA ILE A 22 10.69 16.13 -1.59
C ILE A 22 9.17 15.94 -1.47
N ALA A 23 8.60 14.87 -2.03
CA ALA A 23 7.18 14.60 -1.94
C ALA A 23 6.72 14.39 -0.48
N ILE A 24 7.50 13.66 0.32
CA ILE A 24 7.24 13.49 1.76
C ILE A 24 7.32 14.85 2.48
N GLY A 25 8.38 15.63 2.24
CA GLY A 25 8.56 16.95 2.82
C GLY A 25 7.39 17.89 2.47
N LEU A 26 6.95 17.85 1.22
CA LEU A 26 5.82 18.66 0.75
C LEU A 26 4.49 18.24 1.41
N VAL A 27 4.27 16.92 1.59
CA VAL A 27 3.10 16.41 2.32
C VAL A 27 3.15 16.82 3.80
N VAL A 28 4.29 16.71 4.45
CA VAL A 28 4.49 17.15 5.84
C VAL A 28 4.24 18.65 5.97
N GLU A 29 4.77 19.46 5.04
CA GLU A 29 4.55 20.90 5.04
C GLU A 29 3.10 21.29 4.76
N LEU A 30 2.41 20.58 3.87
CA LEU A 30 0.98 20.76 3.65
C LEU A 30 0.18 20.44 4.91
N ILE A 31 0.50 19.36 5.64
CA ILE A 31 -0.14 19.04 6.92
C ILE A 31 0.12 20.14 7.94
N ARG A 32 1.34 20.63 8.07
CA ARG A 32 1.70 21.72 8.99
C ARG A 32 0.96 23.01 8.68
N LEU A 33 0.83 23.34 7.40
CA LEU A 33 0.26 24.61 6.96
C LEU A 33 -1.26 24.62 7.01
N TYR A 34 -1.90 23.54 6.53
CA TYR A 34 -3.35 23.46 6.39
C TYR A 34 -4.05 22.72 7.53
N ALA A 35 -3.31 21.94 8.33
CA ALA A 35 -3.85 21.20 9.47
C ALA A 35 -2.90 21.27 10.68
N PRO A 36 -2.57 22.47 11.20
CA PRO A 36 -1.58 22.63 12.27
C PRO A 36 -1.96 21.88 13.56
N GLY A 37 -3.27 21.77 13.87
CA GLY A 37 -3.76 20.98 14.99
C GLY A 37 -3.46 19.49 14.84
N VAL A 38 -3.64 18.94 13.66
CA VAL A 38 -3.30 17.54 13.35
C VAL A 38 -1.80 17.30 13.47
N TRP A 39 -0.99 18.24 13.00
CA TRP A 39 0.45 18.15 13.12
C TRP A 39 0.91 18.20 14.59
N ALA A 40 0.37 19.13 15.39
CA ALA A 40 0.67 19.26 16.82
C ALA A 40 0.26 18.00 17.59
N ALA A 41 -0.94 17.48 17.34
CA ALA A 41 -1.43 16.26 17.96
C ALA A 41 -0.59 15.03 17.57
N PHE A 42 -0.21 14.91 16.33
CA PHE A 42 0.63 13.83 15.82
C PHE A 42 2.06 13.90 16.40
N SER A 43 2.66 15.10 16.42
CA SER A 43 4.03 15.30 16.92
C SER A 43 4.14 15.14 18.43
N SER A 44 3.07 15.43 19.19
CA SER A 44 3.00 15.24 20.64
C SER A 44 2.63 13.81 21.05
N GLY A 45 2.24 12.95 20.10
CA GLY A 45 1.75 11.59 20.39
C GLY A 45 0.42 11.56 21.17
N ASN A 46 -0.31 12.68 21.21
CA ASN A 46 -1.54 12.80 21.95
C ASN A 46 -2.75 12.37 21.09
N GLY A 47 -3.16 11.10 21.24
CA GLY A 47 -4.29 10.54 20.49
C GLY A 47 -5.62 11.25 20.71
N ASN A 48 -5.89 11.71 21.94
CA ASN A 48 -7.12 12.44 22.27
C ASN A 48 -7.17 13.82 21.60
N ALA A 49 -6.02 14.52 21.53
CA ALA A 49 -5.92 15.77 20.79
C ALA A 49 -6.10 15.55 19.28
N LEU A 50 -5.63 14.42 18.77
CA LEU A 50 -5.84 14.03 17.37
C LEU A 50 -7.34 13.78 17.09
N GLU A 51 -8.03 13.06 17.97
CA GLU A 51 -9.47 12.79 17.84
C GLU A 51 -10.30 14.09 17.93
N ALA A 52 -9.97 14.98 18.84
CA ALA A 52 -10.63 16.29 18.98
C ALA A 52 -10.46 17.20 17.73
N CYS A 53 -9.33 17.12 17.04
CA CYS A 53 -9.12 17.85 15.78
C CYS A 53 -10.07 17.38 14.65
N PHE A 54 -10.73 16.24 14.80
CA PHE A 54 -11.51 15.58 13.75
C PHE A 54 -13.00 15.43 14.10
N GLU A 55 -13.47 15.98 15.22
CA GLU A 55 -14.89 16.03 15.55
C GLU A 55 -15.61 17.12 14.72
N GLY A 56 -16.81 16.81 14.28
CA GLY A 56 -17.65 17.76 13.55
C GLY A 56 -17.25 17.95 12.07
N GLU A 57 -17.18 19.20 11.61
CA GLU A 57 -16.85 19.55 10.20
C GLU A 57 -15.43 19.12 9.78
N GLY A 58 -14.51 18.97 10.74
CA GLY A 58 -13.17 18.44 10.52
C GLY A 58 -13.13 17.01 9.98
N ARG A 59 -14.21 16.24 10.18
CA ARG A 59 -14.25 14.82 9.80
C ARG A 59 -14.19 14.60 8.28
N VAL A 60 -14.89 15.45 7.51
CA VAL A 60 -14.86 15.37 6.04
C VAL A 60 -13.48 15.78 5.51
N TYR A 61 -12.93 16.86 6.06
CA TYR A 61 -11.58 17.31 5.71
C TYR A 61 -10.55 16.21 5.96
N SER A 62 -10.62 15.56 7.11
CA SER A 62 -9.74 14.46 7.48
C SER A 62 -9.89 13.25 6.58
N ALA A 63 -11.11 12.92 6.20
CA ALA A 63 -11.37 11.85 5.24
C ALA A 63 -10.72 12.17 3.87
N CYS A 64 -10.84 13.40 3.39
CA CYS A 64 -10.21 13.86 2.15
C CYS A 64 -8.67 13.82 2.23
N LEU A 65 -8.10 14.29 3.34
CA LEU A 65 -6.65 14.28 3.55
C LEU A 65 -6.09 12.85 3.62
N LEU A 66 -6.73 11.98 4.40
CA LEU A 66 -6.35 10.57 4.52
C LEU A 66 -6.54 9.81 3.21
N TRP A 67 -7.57 10.15 2.44
CA TRP A 67 -7.78 9.62 1.10
C TRP A 67 -6.62 10.01 0.18
N LEU A 68 -6.24 11.31 0.16
CA LEU A 68 -5.13 11.80 -0.64
C LEU A 68 -3.79 11.16 -0.23
N LEU A 69 -3.52 11.07 1.07
CA LEU A 69 -2.32 10.39 1.60
C LEU A 69 -2.29 8.92 1.20
N SER A 70 -3.44 8.22 1.31
CA SER A 70 -3.58 6.82 0.89
C SER A 70 -3.40 6.65 -0.62
N PHE A 71 -3.75 7.65 -1.42
CA PHE A 71 -3.51 7.64 -2.86
C PHE A 71 -2.02 7.85 -3.16
N VAL A 72 -1.42 8.89 -2.58
CA VAL A 72 -0.02 9.28 -2.82
C VAL A 72 0.96 8.19 -2.38
N GLN A 73 0.67 7.46 -1.30
CA GLN A 73 1.54 6.37 -0.81
C GLN A 73 1.79 5.28 -1.86
N VAL A 74 0.78 4.90 -2.63
CA VAL A 74 0.92 3.88 -3.69
C VAL A 74 1.74 4.44 -4.85
N VAL A 75 1.49 5.70 -5.22
CA VAL A 75 2.20 6.37 -6.31
C VAL A 75 3.67 6.57 -5.98
N SER A 76 3.97 6.94 -4.73
CA SER A 76 5.35 7.22 -4.28
C SER A 76 6.23 5.99 -4.10
N ILE A 77 5.65 4.78 -4.03
CA ILE A 77 6.32 3.48 -3.82
C ILE A 77 6.94 3.32 -2.41
N VAL A 78 7.35 4.38 -1.75
CA VAL A 78 8.17 4.35 -0.53
C VAL A 78 7.37 4.53 0.74
N LEU A 79 6.26 5.28 0.68
CA LEU A 79 5.44 5.52 1.87
C LEU A 79 4.77 4.23 2.35
N PRO A 80 4.97 3.85 3.63
CA PRO A 80 4.33 2.68 4.17
C PRO A 80 2.82 2.91 4.38
N SER A 81 2.00 1.94 4.01
CA SER A 81 0.54 2.01 4.15
C SER A 81 0.07 1.93 5.61
N LEU A 82 0.81 1.18 6.43
CA LEU A 82 0.42 0.83 7.79
C LEU A 82 0.17 2.06 8.69
N PRO A 83 1.07 3.06 8.78
CA PRO A 83 0.81 4.26 9.58
C PRO A 83 -0.43 5.03 9.12
N ILE A 84 -0.64 5.18 7.81
CA ILE A 84 -1.79 5.92 7.27
C ILE A 84 -3.10 5.22 7.62
N GLN A 85 -3.15 3.89 7.50
CA GLN A 85 -4.32 3.09 7.84
C GLN A 85 -4.60 3.08 9.36
N LEU A 86 -3.56 3.04 10.20
CA LEU A 86 -3.72 3.18 11.66
C LEU A 86 -4.34 4.54 12.00
N VAL A 87 -3.80 5.63 11.45
CA VAL A 87 -4.33 6.98 11.66
C VAL A 87 -5.76 7.10 11.13
N ALA A 88 -6.07 6.52 9.98
CA ALA A 88 -7.42 6.49 9.46
C ALA A 88 -8.40 5.76 10.41
N GLY A 89 -7.95 4.69 11.04
CA GLY A 89 -8.72 3.96 12.05
C GLY A 89 -8.93 4.76 13.34
N ILE A 90 -7.91 5.49 13.79
CA ILE A 90 -7.97 6.39 14.95
C ILE A 90 -9.00 7.51 14.69
N VAL A 91 -8.85 8.19 13.58
CA VAL A 91 -9.57 9.44 13.26
C VAL A 91 -11.00 9.21 12.78
N LEU A 92 -11.18 8.27 11.86
CA LEU A 92 -12.48 8.03 11.19
C LEU A 92 -13.20 6.79 11.74
N GLY A 93 -12.52 6.03 12.59
CA GLY A 93 -12.99 4.72 13.02
C GLY A 93 -12.75 3.63 11.98
N PRO A 94 -12.92 2.35 12.36
CA PRO A 94 -12.51 1.21 11.54
C PRO A 94 -13.25 1.13 10.20
N TRP A 95 -14.53 1.40 10.16
CA TRP A 95 -15.37 1.24 8.95
C TRP A 95 -15.15 2.35 7.93
N ILE A 96 -15.23 3.62 8.38
CA ILE A 96 -15.06 4.78 7.49
C ILE A 96 -13.59 4.88 7.08
N GLY A 97 -12.65 4.69 8.01
CA GLY A 97 -11.21 4.67 7.71
C GLY A 97 -10.86 3.60 6.67
N THR A 98 -11.47 2.40 6.78
CA THR A 98 -11.30 1.35 5.78
C THR A 98 -11.85 1.77 4.43
N ALA A 99 -13.07 2.31 4.35
CA ALA A 99 -13.68 2.74 3.10
C ALA A 99 -12.84 3.82 2.39
N VAL A 100 -12.33 4.79 3.15
CA VAL A 100 -11.45 5.86 2.67
C VAL A 100 -10.14 5.30 2.14
N CYS A 101 -9.42 4.50 2.94
CA CYS A 101 -8.13 3.93 2.53
C CYS A 101 -8.27 2.93 1.38
N LEU A 102 -9.34 2.13 1.37
CA LEU A 102 -9.59 1.12 0.35
C LEU A 102 -9.92 1.75 -0.99
N SER A 103 -10.82 2.74 -1.03
CA SER A 103 -11.19 3.45 -2.25
C SER A 103 -9.98 4.18 -2.86
N ALA A 104 -9.21 4.90 -2.05
CA ALA A 104 -7.99 5.56 -2.47
C ALA A 104 -6.93 4.54 -2.95
N GLY A 105 -6.75 3.45 -2.22
CA GLY A 105 -5.83 2.37 -2.57
C GLY A 105 -6.17 1.71 -3.90
N ILE A 106 -7.41 1.29 -4.10
CA ILE A 106 -7.83 0.69 -5.37
C ILE A 106 -7.63 1.66 -6.54
N LEU A 107 -8.05 2.91 -6.37
CA LEU A 107 -7.96 3.91 -7.44
C LEU A 107 -6.48 4.20 -7.79
N SER A 108 -5.62 4.37 -6.80
CA SER A 108 -4.19 4.63 -7.02
C SER A 108 -3.49 3.44 -7.68
N HIS A 109 -3.77 2.21 -7.21
CA HIS A 109 -3.24 1.00 -7.84
C HIS A 109 -3.67 0.90 -9.32
N MET A 110 -4.93 1.21 -9.64
CA MET A 110 -5.43 1.18 -11.02
C MET A 110 -4.82 2.30 -11.86
N ALA A 111 -4.65 3.49 -11.31
CA ALA A 111 -4.01 4.63 -11.99
C ALA A 111 -2.54 4.31 -12.33
N VAL A 112 -1.76 3.84 -11.35
CA VAL A 112 -0.36 3.45 -11.55
C VAL A 112 -0.23 2.28 -12.53
N PHE A 113 -1.14 1.30 -12.45
CA PHE A 113 -1.19 0.18 -13.40
C PHE A 113 -1.44 0.67 -14.83
N ALA A 114 -2.37 1.61 -15.03
CA ALA A 114 -2.67 2.18 -16.35
C ALA A 114 -1.47 2.94 -16.93
N VAL A 115 -0.80 3.75 -16.11
CA VAL A 115 0.44 4.45 -16.49
C VAL A 115 1.55 3.42 -16.78
N GLY A 116 1.72 2.42 -15.92
CA GLY A 116 2.71 1.37 -16.09
C GLY A 116 2.55 0.58 -17.39
N LYS A 117 1.32 0.34 -17.84
CA LYS A 117 1.07 -0.28 -19.17
C LYS A 117 1.57 0.54 -20.34
N ARG A 118 1.57 1.87 -20.22
CA ARG A 118 2.06 2.77 -21.27
C ARG A 118 3.59 2.94 -21.25
N THR A 119 4.21 2.71 -20.10
CA THR A 119 5.65 2.94 -19.86
C THR A 119 6.47 1.66 -19.69
N LYS A 120 6.08 0.55 -20.34
CA LYS A 120 6.71 -0.78 -20.23
C LYS A 120 8.23 -0.75 -20.44
N LYS A 121 8.71 0.02 -21.41
CA LYS A 121 10.13 0.14 -21.75
C LYS A 121 10.95 0.67 -20.56
N LEU A 122 10.45 1.70 -19.89
CA LEU A 122 11.07 2.29 -18.72
C LEU A 122 11.06 1.32 -17.53
N LEU A 123 9.95 0.64 -17.30
CA LEU A 123 9.80 -0.33 -16.22
C LEU A 123 10.76 -1.53 -16.36
N ASN A 124 10.97 -2.02 -17.57
CA ASN A 124 11.95 -3.08 -17.81
C ASN A 124 13.38 -2.62 -17.48
N THR A 125 13.72 -1.38 -17.76
CA THR A 125 15.02 -0.80 -17.38
C THR A 125 15.17 -0.71 -15.86
N ILE A 126 14.12 -0.29 -15.15
CA ILE A 126 14.10 -0.21 -13.69
C ILE A 126 14.13 -1.62 -13.06
N ALA A 127 13.47 -2.59 -13.66
CA ALA A 127 13.46 -3.98 -13.16
C ALA A 127 14.84 -4.64 -13.20
N VAL A 128 15.68 -4.28 -14.16
CA VAL A 128 17.08 -4.75 -14.23
C VAL A 128 17.90 -4.22 -13.04
N THR A 129 17.60 -3.01 -12.56
CA THR A 129 18.32 -2.37 -11.44
C THR A 129 17.71 -2.69 -10.08
N ASN A 130 16.45 -3.12 -10.04
CA ASN A 130 15.75 -3.48 -8.79
C ASN A 130 15.40 -4.98 -8.77
N PRO A 131 16.19 -5.82 -8.06
CA PRO A 131 16.00 -7.27 -8.06
C PRO A 131 14.67 -7.70 -7.44
N LYS A 132 14.07 -6.92 -6.51
CA LYS A 132 12.74 -7.22 -5.97
C LYS A 132 11.65 -7.05 -7.02
N LEU A 133 11.68 -5.94 -7.76
CA LEU A 133 10.74 -5.70 -8.86
C LEU A 133 10.88 -6.77 -9.94
N GLY A 134 12.11 -7.11 -10.34
CA GLY A 134 12.38 -8.15 -11.33
C GLY A 134 11.82 -9.52 -10.92
N LYS A 135 11.99 -9.94 -9.65
CA LYS A 135 11.42 -11.19 -9.13
C LYS A 135 9.89 -11.21 -9.16
N ILE A 136 9.24 -10.11 -8.77
CA ILE A 136 7.78 -10.00 -8.79
C ILE A 136 7.25 -10.03 -10.23
N MET A 137 7.88 -9.27 -11.12
CA MET A 137 7.52 -9.26 -12.54
C MET A 137 7.64 -10.65 -13.17
N ASN A 138 8.73 -11.36 -12.89
CA ASN A 138 8.94 -12.72 -13.38
C ASN A 138 7.89 -13.68 -12.82
N ALA A 139 7.64 -13.66 -11.52
CA ALA A 139 6.61 -14.50 -10.89
C ALA A 139 5.22 -14.30 -11.49
N LEU A 140 4.85 -13.03 -11.76
CA LEU A 140 3.58 -12.69 -12.38
C LEU A 140 3.52 -13.08 -13.87
N SER A 141 4.61 -12.93 -14.63
CA SER A 141 4.63 -13.19 -16.07
C SER A 141 4.61 -14.68 -16.42
N VAL A 142 5.34 -15.50 -15.63
CA VAL A 142 5.45 -16.97 -15.87
C VAL A 142 4.22 -17.71 -15.35
N SER A 143 3.47 -17.14 -14.41
CA SER A 143 2.33 -17.81 -13.79
C SER A 143 1.17 -18.01 -14.77
N ARG A 144 0.60 -19.23 -14.76
CA ARG A 144 -0.63 -19.56 -15.48
C ARG A 144 -1.86 -18.85 -14.87
N ASN A 145 -1.85 -18.58 -13.57
CA ASN A 145 -2.90 -17.85 -12.87
C ASN A 145 -2.36 -16.54 -12.28
N ARG A 146 -2.31 -15.51 -13.12
CA ARG A 146 -1.78 -14.19 -12.76
C ARG A 146 -2.57 -13.49 -11.66
N THR A 147 -3.91 -13.67 -11.65
CA THR A 147 -4.77 -13.09 -10.61
C THR A 147 -4.43 -13.63 -9.24
N TYR A 148 -4.29 -14.96 -9.11
CA TYR A 148 -3.91 -15.60 -7.86
C TYR A 148 -2.54 -15.13 -7.35
N VAL A 149 -1.54 -15.12 -8.25
CA VAL A 149 -0.19 -14.64 -7.86
C VAL A 149 -0.22 -13.18 -7.48
N THR A 150 -1.03 -12.35 -8.15
CA THR A 150 -1.20 -10.92 -7.78
C THR A 150 -1.80 -10.79 -6.37
N VAL A 151 -2.82 -11.56 -6.02
CA VAL A 151 -3.39 -11.59 -4.67
C VAL A 151 -2.32 -11.98 -3.64
N MET A 152 -1.55 -13.03 -3.91
CA MET A 152 -0.47 -13.47 -3.01
C MET A 152 0.61 -12.39 -2.84
N VAL A 153 0.98 -11.70 -3.91
CA VAL A 153 1.97 -10.62 -3.87
C VAL A 153 1.43 -9.39 -3.11
N LEU A 154 0.15 -9.06 -3.29
CA LEU A 154 -0.51 -7.97 -2.55
C LEU A 154 -0.60 -8.25 -1.04
N LEU A 155 -0.78 -9.51 -0.67
CA LEU A 155 -0.83 -9.95 0.72
C LEU A 155 0.56 -10.16 1.32
N ALA A 156 1.64 -10.23 0.52
CA ALA A 156 2.98 -10.54 1.00
C ALA A 156 3.52 -9.46 1.95
N PRO A 157 3.86 -9.79 3.19
CA PRO A 157 4.38 -8.83 4.14
C PRO A 157 5.74 -8.28 3.69
N GLY A 158 5.97 -6.98 3.93
CA GLY A 158 7.25 -6.33 3.65
C GLY A 158 7.52 -5.97 2.18
N LEU A 159 6.55 -6.14 1.30
CA LEU A 159 6.61 -5.59 -0.05
C LEU A 159 6.01 -4.18 -0.06
N PRO A 160 6.71 -3.18 -0.64
CA PRO A 160 6.11 -1.87 -0.85
C PRO A 160 4.92 -1.97 -1.81
N ASN A 161 3.74 -1.58 -1.34
CA ASN A 161 2.51 -1.68 -2.13
C ASN A 161 2.62 -0.97 -3.49
N GLY A 162 3.36 0.13 -3.56
CA GLY A 162 3.55 0.89 -4.79
C GLY A 162 4.34 0.18 -5.89
N ILE A 163 5.13 -0.86 -5.58
CA ILE A 163 5.85 -1.65 -6.60
C ILE A 163 4.90 -2.58 -7.37
N ILE A 164 3.85 -3.06 -6.70
CA ILE A 164 2.98 -4.13 -7.22
C ILE A 164 2.23 -3.71 -8.50
N PRO A 165 1.62 -2.51 -8.60
CA PRO A 165 0.92 -2.09 -9.81
C PRO A 165 1.85 -1.98 -11.02
N TYR A 166 3.10 -1.55 -10.82
CA TYR A 166 4.10 -1.53 -11.89
C TYR A 166 4.47 -2.93 -12.36
N ALA A 167 4.69 -3.86 -11.44
CA ALA A 167 4.97 -5.26 -11.77
C ALA A 167 3.78 -5.92 -12.50
N ALA A 168 2.56 -5.69 -12.02
CA ALA A 168 1.34 -6.19 -12.63
C ALA A 168 1.14 -5.63 -14.05
N ALA A 169 1.40 -4.34 -14.28
CA ALA A 169 1.29 -3.71 -15.60
C ALA A 169 2.16 -4.40 -16.67
N ASN A 170 3.32 -4.90 -16.27
CA ASN A 170 4.26 -5.60 -17.16
C ASN A 170 4.00 -7.10 -17.30
N SER A 171 3.23 -7.70 -16.39
CA SER A 171 2.99 -9.15 -16.37
C SER A 171 2.03 -9.65 -17.45
N GLY A 172 1.32 -8.75 -18.14
CA GLY A 172 0.28 -9.10 -19.09
C GLY A 172 -1.09 -9.45 -18.45
N ILE A 173 -1.27 -9.20 -17.14
CA ILE A 173 -2.59 -9.31 -16.49
C ILE A 173 -3.56 -8.29 -17.09
N SER A 174 -4.86 -8.66 -17.21
CA SER A 174 -5.88 -7.72 -17.65
C SER A 174 -6.25 -6.73 -16.53
N ALA A 175 -6.74 -5.54 -16.88
CA ALA A 175 -7.17 -4.56 -15.88
C ALA A 175 -8.31 -5.09 -14.98
N LYS A 176 -9.25 -5.84 -15.55
CA LYS A 176 -10.34 -6.49 -14.79
C LYS A 176 -9.81 -7.51 -13.79
N ALA A 177 -8.86 -8.36 -14.20
CA ALA A 177 -8.26 -9.36 -13.34
C ALA A 177 -7.40 -8.71 -12.23
N TYR A 178 -6.72 -7.60 -12.53
CA TYR A 178 -5.97 -6.84 -11.54
C TYR A 178 -6.90 -6.16 -10.51
N LEU A 179 -7.99 -5.52 -10.97
CA LEU A 179 -9.01 -4.95 -10.11
C LEU A 179 -9.63 -6.01 -9.19
N LEU A 180 -9.96 -7.18 -9.74
CA LEU A 180 -10.47 -8.30 -8.94
C LEU A 180 -9.47 -8.72 -7.86
N ALA A 181 -8.17 -8.81 -8.19
CA ALA A 181 -7.14 -9.13 -7.21
C ALA A 181 -7.05 -8.09 -6.09
N LEU A 182 -7.19 -6.79 -6.41
CA LEU A 182 -7.23 -5.72 -5.40
C LEU A 182 -8.45 -5.84 -4.48
N CYS A 183 -9.64 -6.07 -5.07
CA CYS A 183 -10.88 -6.23 -4.31
C CYS A 183 -10.87 -7.45 -3.38
N ILE A 184 -10.08 -8.47 -3.69
CA ILE A 184 -9.92 -9.66 -2.83
C ILE A 184 -8.85 -9.42 -1.77
N ALA A 185 -7.71 -8.83 -2.14
CA ALA A 185 -6.53 -8.78 -1.27
C ALA A 185 -6.56 -7.63 -0.26
N LEU A 186 -7.07 -6.45 -0.63
CA LEU A 186 -6.94 -5.24 0.19
C LEU A 186 -7.96 -5.11 1.35
N PRO A 187 -9.23 -5.54 1.24
CA PRO A 187 -10.26 -5.22 2.23
C PRO A 187 -9.92 -5.70 3.64
N VAL A 188 -9.59 -6.97 3.78
CA VAL A 188 -9.36 -7.60 5.09
C VAL A 188 -8.15 -7.00 5.82
N PRO A 189 -6.96 -6.90 5.21
CA PRO A 189 -5.81 -6.26 5.84
C PRO A 189 -6.06 -4.80 6.21
N THR A 190 -6.71 -4.04 5.34
CA THR A 190 -7.03 -2.62 5.59
C THR A 190 -7.99 -2.47 6.78
N LEU A 191 -9.05 -3.30 6.84
CA LEU A 191 -10.00 -3.27 7.95
C LEU A 191 -9.32 -3.61 9.28
N ILE A 192 -8.52 -4.67 9.32
CA ILE A 192 -7.79 -5.08 10.53
C ILE A 192 -6.83 -3.98 10.98
N THR A 193 -6.12 -3.34 10.05
CA THR A 193 -5.19 -2.26 10.37
C THR A 193 -5.92 -1.03 10.91
N CYS A 194 -7.03 -0.62 10.29
CA CYS A 194 -7.85 0.49 10.79
C CYS A 194 -8.47 0.16 12.17
N ALA A 195 -8.95 -1.08 12.37
CA ALA A 195 -9.48 -1.50 13.66
C ALA A 195 -8.40 -1.50 14.75
N ALA A 196 -7.18 -1.95 14.42
CA ALA A 196 -6.05 -1.89 15.34
C ALA A 196 -5.68 -0.44 15.70
N GLY A 197 -5.79 0.51 14.77
CA GLY A 197 -5.58 1.94 15.06
C GLY A 197 -6.54 2.45 16.14
N LYS A 198 -7.83 2.17 16.01
CA LYS A 198 -8.82 2.55 17.04
C LYS A 198 -8.55 1.85 18.38
N GLY A 199 -8.17 0.58 18.37
CA GLY A 199 -7.84 -0.17 19.59
C GLY A 199 -6.62 0.42 20.32
N ILE A 200 -5.60 0.86 19.60
CA ILE A 200 -4.42 1.53 20.19
C ILE A 200 -4.85 2.81 20.93
N LEU A 201 -5.72 3.61 20.33
CA LEU A 201 -6.23 4.83 20.96
C LEU A 201 -7.08 4.53 22.20
N ALA A 202 -7.88 3.46 22.19
CA ALA A 202 -8.69 3.03 23.33
C ALA A 202 -7.86 2.43 24.49
N GLY A 203 -6.54 2.31 24.35
CA GLY A 203 -5.66 1.69 25.34
C GLY A 203 -5.50 0.17 25.16
N ASP A 204 -6.21 -0.43 24.21
CA ASP A 204 -6.17 -1.87 23.90
C ASP A 204 -5.01 -2.22 22.98
N TRP A 205 -3.84 -1.64 23.24
CA TRP A 205 -2.67 -1.80 22.38
C TRP A 205 -2.24 -3.27 22.22
N LEU A 206 -2.41 -4.09 23.29
CA LEU A 206 -2.08 -5.50 23.23
C LEU A 206 -2.96 -6.25 22.22
N ILE A 207 -4.27 -6.01 22.26
CA ILE A 207 -5.22 -6.61 21.32
C ILE A 207 -4.91 -6.15 19.90
N SER A 208 -4.60 -4.89 19.70
CA SER A 208 -4.23 -4.32 18.40
C SER A 208 -2.98 -4.96 17.82
N VAL A 209 -1.94 -5.16 18.64
CA VAL A 209 -0.70 -5.85 18.24
C VAL A 209 -0.97 -7.32 17.91
N LEU A 210 -1.80 -8.00 18.72
CA LEU A 210 -2.20 -9.39 18.47
C LEU A 210 -3.00 -9.52 17.17
N MET A 211 -3.93 -8.60 16.89
CA MET A 211 -4.69 -8.61 15.63
C MET A 211 -3.79 -8.43 14.40
N LEU A 212 -2.85 -7.49 14.46
CA LEU A 212 -1.86 -7.29 13.39
C LEU A 212 -0.93 -8.50 13.25
N GLY A 213 -0.46 -9.04 14.38
CA GLY A 213 0.37 -10.24 14.41
C GLY A 213 -0.35 -11.45 13.81
N ALA A 214 -1.62 -11.68 14.19
CA ALA A 214 -2.44 -12.76 13.64
C ALA A 214 -2.67 -12.59 12.13
N LEU A 215 -2.96 -11.36 11.66
CA LEU A 215 -3.10 -11.07 10.25
C LEU A 215 -1.83 -11.47 9.48
N TYR A 216 -0.66 -11.02 9.92
CA TYR A 216 0.59 -11.32 9.23
C TYR A 216 1.00 -12.78 9.37
N ALA A 217 0.64 -13.45 10.49
CA ALA A 217 0.84 -14.89 10.65
C ALA A 217 -0.02 -15.69 9.65
N VAL A 218 -1.31 -15.36 9.52
CA VAL A 218 -2.21 -16.00 8.55
C VAL A 218 -1.71 -15.79 7.12
N VAL A 219 -1.33 -14.56 6.77
CA VAL A 219 -0.78 -14.25 5.45
C VAL A 219 0.52 -15.01 5.21
N GLY A 220 1.40 -15.10 6.21
CA GLY A 220 2.64 -15.88 6.16
C GLY A 220 2.38 -17.36 5.92
N VAL A 221 1.43 -17.97 6.64
CA VAL A 221 1.03 -19.38 6.46
C VAL A 221 0.46 -19.61 5.06
N LEU A 222 -0.40 -18.73 4.56
CA LEU A 222 -0.93 -18.80 3.20
C LEU A 222 0.19 -18.71 2.15
N PHE A 223 1.18 -17.86 2.40
CA PHE A 223 2.32 -17.71 1.50
C PHE A 223 3.24 -18.93 1.49
N VAL A 224 3.50 -19.53 2.64
CA VAL A 224 4.31 -20.78 2.75
C VAL A 224 3.58 -21.97 2.13
N ASN A 225 2.27 -22.08 2.37
CA ASN A 225 1.45 -23.20 1.88
C ASN A 225 0.85 -22.95 0.48
N ARG A 226 1.28 -21.93 -0.24
CA ARG A 226 0.76 -21.56 -1.57
C ARG A 226 0.71 -22.71 -2.58
N ASP A 227 1.65 -23.67 -2.47
CA ASP A 227 1.75 -24.81 -3.38
C ASP A 227 0.80 -25.97 -2.97
N ARG A 228 0.24 -25.93 -1.75
CA ARG A 228 -0.67 -26.93 -1.19
C ARG A 228 -2.14 -26.50 -1.19
N LEU A 229 -2.45 -25.27 -1.70
CA LEU A 229 -3.84 -24.81 -1.76
C LEU A 229 -4.67 -25.72 -2.68
N PRO A 230 -5.83 -26.22 -2.19
CA PRO A 230 -6.67 -27.15 -2.95
C PRO A 230 -7.01 -26.60 -4.33
N ASP A 231 -7.03 -27.46 -5.34
CA ASP A 231 -7.38 -27.10 -6.72
C ASP A 231 -8.74 -26.42 -6.86
N LYS A 232 -9.64 -26.61 -5.89
CA LYS A 232 -10.93 -25.90 -5.78
C LYS A 232 -10.76 -24.39 -5.60
N VAL A 233 -9.83 -23.95 -4.75
CA VAL A 233 -9.52 -22.50 -4.57
C VAL A 233 -8.80 -21.96 -5.80
N ARG A 234 -7.93 -22.76 -6.41
CA ARG A 234 -7.32 -22.45 -7.71
C ARG A 234 -8.37 -22.30 -8.82
N GLY A 235 -9.45 -23.07 -8.78
CA GLY A 235 -10.55 -23.06 -9.75
C GLY A 235 -11.42 -21.79 -9.69
N LEU A 236 -11.69 -21.26 -8.49
CA LEU A 236 -12.44 -20.02 -8.30
C LEU A 236 -11.71 -18.77 -8.82
N LEU A 237 -10.37 -18.81 -8.83
CA LEU A 237 -9.54 -17.75 -9.34
C LEU A 237 -9.13 -17.95 -10.82
N LYS A 238 -9.65 -19.01 -11.46
CA LYS A 238 -9.34 -19.40 -12.85
C LYS A 238 -10.30 -18.80 -13.90
N LYS A 239 -11.44 -18.23 -13.46
CA LYS A 239 -12.37 -17.49 -14.31
C LYS A 239 -12.03 -15.99 -14.27
#